data_2f1bbe42716165072172bcf33746af95
#
_entry.id   2f1bbe42716165072172bcf33746af95
#
_cell.length_a   1.000
_cell.length_b   1.000
_cell.length_c   1.000
_cell.angle_alpha   90.00
_cell.angle_beta   90.00
_cell.angle_gamma   90.00
#
_symmetry.space_group_name_H-M   'P 1'
#
loop_
_entity.id
_entity.type
_entity.pdbx_description
1 polymer ?
#
loop_
_entity_poly.entity_id
_entity_poly.type
_entity_poly.pdbx_seq_one_letter_code
_entity_poly.pdbx_strand_id
1 'polypeptide(L)'
;MALTPNQKLAVETAGRPLFIQAGAGTGKTFTLTNRLAYGLSDESGRLIPGVENLLTITFTNKAAGELLGRVRAELRRRGLVEEALRVDAAWISTIHSMCRHILQEHAFEVGIDPGAQLLTEEESSDLRDQALEDMLKQQGDSV
;
A
#
# COMPACT_ATOMS: atom_id res chain seq x y z
N MET A 1 18.10 9.82 -15.10
CA MET A 1 17.61 11.19 -14.81
C MET A 1 18.14 11.59 -13.45
N ALA A 2 18.72 12.76 -13.28
CA ALA A 2 19.22 13.22 -11.98
C ALA A 2 18.09 13.84 -11.15
N LEU A 3 18.18 13.72 -9.80
CA LEU A 3 17.28 14.38 -8.86
C LEU A 3 17.56 15.88 -8.84
N THR A 4 16.52 16.70 -8.81
CA THR A 4 16.66 18.13 -8.49
C THR A 4 17.06 18.32 -7.02
N PRO A 5 17.60 19.49 -6.61
CA PRO A 5 17.96 19.72 -5.20
C PRO A 5 16.83 19.44 -4.21
N ASN A 6 15.60 19.90 -4.52
CA ASN A 6 14.43 19.64 -3.66
C ASN A 6 14.03 18.17 -3.61
N GLN A 7 14.11 17.47 -4.75
CA GLN A 7 13.87 16.02 -4.79
C GLN A 7 14.93 15.26 -4.00
N LYS A 8 16.19 15.66 -4.09
CA LYS A 8 17.28 15.08 -3.31
C LYS A 8 17.04 15.26 -1.82
N LEU A 9 16.70 16.47 -1.39
CA LEU A 9 16.34 16.74 0.01
C LEU A 9 15.18 15.84 0.47
N ALA A 10 14.12 15.68 -0.35
CA ALA A 10 12.99 14.81 -0.05
C ALA A 10 13.38 13.33 0.05
N VAL A 11 14.33 12.87 -0.77
CA VAL A 11 14.85 11.50 -0.75
C VAL A 11 15.66 11.22 0.51
N GLU A 12 16.53 12.13 0.92
CA GLU A 12 17.52 11.95 1.98
C GLU A 12 16.99 12.33 3.38
N THR A 13 15.88 13.07 3.49
CA THR A 13 15.30 13.43 4.79
C THR A 13 14.80 12.18 5.53
N ALA A 14 15.34 11.91 6.71
CA ALA A 14 14.99 10.77 7.56
C ALA A 14 14.70 11.20 9.01
N GLY A 15 14.18 10.27 9.83
CA GLY A 15 13.98 10.46 11.28
C GLY A 15 12.85 11.41 11.67
N ARG A 16 12.06 11.90 10.71
CA ARG A 16 10.90 12.78 10.95
C ARG A 16 9.84 12.61 9.88
N PRO A 17 8.56 12.90 10.17
CA PRO A 17 7.51 12.98 9.16
C PRO A 17 7.88 14.00 8.08
N LEU A 18 7.61 13.65 6.81
CA LEU A 18 7.87 14.49 5.67
C LEU A 18 6.59 14.64 4.85
N PHE A 19 6.15 15.87 4.64
CA PHE A 19 5.06 16.21 3.74
C PHE A 19 5.65 16.80 2.44
N ILE A 20 5.29 16.22 1.30
CA ILE A 20 5.76 16.66 -0.02
C ILE A 20 4.57 17.12 -0.84
N GLN A 21 4.48 18.41 -1.07
CA GLN A 21 3.50 18.98 -1.99
C GLN A 21 4.10 19.10 -3.38
N ALA A 22 3.45 18.50 -4.37
CA ALA A 22 3.97 18.48 -5.74
C ALA A 22 2.83 18.46 -6.76
N GLY A 23 2.91 19.27 -7.79
CA GLY A 23 1.97 19.34 -8.91
C GLY A 23 2.00 18.11 -9.82
N ALA A 24 1.09 18.03 -10.78
CA ALA A 24 1.14 17.01 -11.82
C ALA A 24 2.43 17.15 -12.65
N GLY A 25 3.04 16.04 -13.05
CA GLY A 25 4.26 16.05 -13.87
C GLY A 25 5.57 16.43 -13.16
N THR A 26 5.56 16.81 -11.89
CA THR A 26 6.76 17.23 -11.13
C THR A 26 7.66 16.09 -10.69
N GLY A 27 7.32 14.84 -11.02
CA GLY A 27 8.12 13.68 -10.68
C GLY A 27 7.85 13.10 -9.28
N LYS A 28 6.63 13.25 -8.73
CA LYS A 28 6.26 12.68 -7.42
C LYS A 28 6.63 11.20 -7.28
N THR A 29 6.18 10.38 -8.24
CA THR A 29 6.47 8.94 -8.23
C THR A 29 7.96 8.65 -8.37
N PHE A 30 8.68 9.42 -9.18
CA PHE A 30 10.12 9.32 -9.31
C PHE A 30 10.83 9.62 -7.99
N THR A 31 10.43 10.70 -7.31
CA THR A 31 10.98 11.06 -5.99
C THR A 31 10.68 9.99 -4.96
N LEU A 32 9.43 9.49 -4.90
CA LEU A 32 9.04 8.41 -3.99
C LEU A 32 9.85 7.13 -4.25
N THR A 33 9.95 6.68 -5.51
CA THR A 33 10.75 5.50 -5.89
C THR A 33 12.21 5.63 -5.43
N ASN A 34 12.82 6.80 -5.66
CA ASN A 34 14.20 7.06 -5.22
C ASN A 34 14.33 7.08 -3.70
N ARG A 35 13.35 7.64 -2.98
CA ARG A 35 13.32 7.64 -1.51
C ARG A 35 13.26 6.23 -0.94
N LEU A 36 12.37 5.37 -1.46
CA LEU A 36 12.24 3.98 -1.01
C LEU A 36 13.55 3.20 -1.26
N ALA A 37 14.11 3.31 -2.45
CA ALA A 37 15.37 2.66 -2.78
C ALA A 37 16.56 3.22 -1.99
N TYR A 38 16.58 4.52 -1.68
CA TYR A 38 17.58 5.13 -0.82
C TYR A 38 17.48 4.58 0.61
N GLY A 39 16.28 4.49 1.18
CA GLY A 39 16.06 3.96 2.53
C GLY A 39 16.54 2.52 2.71
N LEU A 40 16.50 1.72 1.65
CA LEU A 40 16.99 0.33 1.61
C LEU A 40 18.50 0.22 1.32
N SER A 41 19.15 1.30 0.92
CA SER A 41 20.56 1.29 0.53
C SER A 41 21.51 1.53 1.69
N ASP A 42 22.75 1.10 1.55
CA ASP A 42 23.83 1.38 2.52
C ASP A 42 24.19 2.87 2.57
N GLU A 43 23.92 3.64 1.50
CA GLU A 43 24.10 5.10 1.47
C GLU A 43 23.29 5.81 2.57
N SER A 44 22.13 5.26 2.94
CA SER A 44 21.27 5.79 4.00
C SER A 44 21.60 5.24 5.40
N GLY A 45 22.56 4.31 5.52
CA GLY A 45 22.77 3.50 6.71
C GLY A 45 21.63 2.47 6.92
N ARG A 46 20.97 2.05 5.85
CA ARG A 46 19.83 1.12 5.86
C ARG A 46 18.72 1.57 6.81
N LEU A 47 18.15 2.75 6.55
CA LEU A 47 17.00 3.28 7.30
C LEU A 47 15.81 2.33 7.28
N ILE A 48 15.68 1.52 6.23
CA ILE A 48 14.70 0.44 6.08
C ILE A 48 15.50 -0.87 6.04
N PRO A 49 15.34 -1.76 7.04
CA PRO A 49 16.16 -2.98 7.14
C PRO A 49 16.00 -3.93 5.96
N GLY A 50 14.81 -4.04 5.39
CA GLY A 50 14.49 -4.86 4.23
C GLY A 50 13.18 -4.46 3.60
N VAL A 51 12.91 -4.97 2.40
CA VAL A 51 11.67 -4.66 1.64
C VAL A 51 10.39 -5.04 2.39
N GLU A 52 10.43 -6.06 3.23
CA GLU A 52 9.33 -6.49 4.09
C GLU A 52 8.93 -5.44 5.14
N ASN A 53 9.81 -4.50 5.46
CA ASN A 53 9.53 -3.39 6.37
C ASN A 53 8.99 -2.14 5.65
N LEU A 54 8.70 -2.25 4.35
CA LEU A 54 8.26 -1.16 3.53
C LEU A 54 6.76 -1.19 3.34
N LEU A 55 6.07 -0.16 3.83
CA LEU A 55 4.64 0.05 3.61
C LEU A 55 4.44 1.29 2.73
N THR A 56 3.74 1.12 1.61
CA THR A 56 3.35 2.22 0.74
C THR A 56 1.92 2.05 0.26
N ILE A 57 1.10 3.05 0.47
CA ILE A 57 -0.32 3.02 0.13
C ILE A 57 -0.58 3.92 -1.08
N THR A 58 -1.36 3.40 -2.01
CA THR A 58 -1.83 4.12 -3.21
C THR A 58 -3.37 4.08 -3.27
N PHE A 59 -3.95 4.89 -4.16
CA PHE A 59 -5.41 4.90 -4.33
C PHE A 59 -5.92 3.79 -5.27
N THR A 60 -5.09 3.29 -6.18
CA THR A 60 -5.51 2.28 -7.17
C THR A 60 -4.52 1.14 -7.26
N ASN A 61 -5.02 -0.06 -7.57
CA ASN A 61 -4.19 -1.24 -7.80
C ASN A 61 -3.20 -1.04 -8.96
N LYS A 62 -3.62 -0.31 -10.00
CA LYS A 62 -2.75 0.05 -11.12
C LYS A 62 -1.55 0.88 -10.66
N ALA A 63 -1.78 1.93 -9.84
CA ALA A 63 -0.70 2.75 -9.31
C ALA A 63 0.23 1.96 -8.38
N ALA A 64 -0.31 1.04 -7.59
CA ALA A 64 0.49 0.14 -6.75
C ALA A 64 1.42 -0.75 -7.60
N GLY A 65 0.88 -1.40 -8.63
CA GLY A 65 1.67 -2.24 -9.55
C GLY A 65 2.74 -1.45 -10.32
N GLU A 66 2.40 -0.26 -10.81
CA GLU A 66 3.37 0.63 -11.46
C GLU A 66 4.49 1.06 -10.51
N LEU A 67 4.16 1.41 -9.26
CA LEU A 67 5.14 1.79 -8.25
C LEU A 67 6.06 0.61 -7.90
N LEU A 68 5.50 -0.57 -7.69
CA LEU A 68 6.27 -1.80 -7.43
C LEU A 68 7.29 -2.08 -8.54
N GLY A 69 6.87 -2.00 -9.81
CA GLY A 69 7.75 -2.16 -10.96
C GLY A 69 8.88 -1.14 -11.00
N ARG A 70 8.58 0.14 -10.67
CA ARG A 70 9.57 1.22 -10.63
C ARG A 70 10.56 1.05 -9.48
N VAL A 71 10.10 0.64 -8.30
CA VAL A 71 10.96 0.36 -7.14
C VAL A 71 11.91 -0.79 -7.47
N ARG A 72 11.40 -1.89 -8.04
CA ARG A 72 12.23 -3.02 -8.49
C ARG A 72 13.32 -2.60 -9.48
N ALA A 73 12.97 -1.79 -10.47
CA ALA A 73 13.92 -1.29 -11.45
C ALA A 73 15.00 -0.39 -10.82
N GLU A 74 14.61 0.49 -9.90
CA GLU A 74 15.52 1.39 -9.22
C GLU A 74 16.47 0.64 -8.27
N LEU A 75 15.98 -0.37 -7.55
CA LEU A 75 16.80 -1.24 -6.70
C LEU A 75 17.87 -1.97 -7.54
N ARG A 76 17.49 -2.54 -8.69
CA ARG A 76 18.45 -3.14 -9.63
C ARG A 76 19.48 -2.14 -10.12
N ARG A 77 19.05 -0.93 -10.48
CA ARG A 77 19.95 0.14 -10.94
C ARG A 77 20.99 0.55 -9.88
N ARG A 78 20.62 0.46 -8.59
CA ARG A 78 21.52 0.73 -7.46
C ARG A 78 22.37 -0.47 -7.05
N GLY A 79 22.25 -1.61 -7.70
CA GLY A 79 22.96 -2.83 -7.34
C GLY A 79 22.36 -3.61 -6.18
N LEU A 80 21.19 -3.21 -5.68
CA LEU A 80 20.44 -3.88 -4.60
C LEU A 80 19.63 -5.04 -5.19
N VAL A 81 20.33 -6.05 -5.73
CA VAL A 81 19.72 -7.13 -6.50
C VAL A 81 18.85 -8.03 -5.62
N GLU A 82 19.30 -8.35 -4.42
CA GLU A 82 18.56 -9.20 -3.48
C GLU A 82 17.23 -8.55 -3.07
N GLU A 83 17.27 -7.25 -2.73
CA GLU A 83 16.07 -6.49 -2.41
C GLU A 83 15.12 -6.39 -3.61
N ALA A 84 15.67 -6.24 -4.81
CA ALA A 84 14.86 -6.22 -6.03
C ALA A 84 14.16 -7.55 -6.34
N LEU A 85 14.76 -8.68 -5.97
CA LEU A 85 14.15 -10.00 -6.10
C LEU A 85 13.04 -10.24 -5.06
N ARG A 86 13.17 -9.64 -3.88
CA ARG A 86 12.24 -9.79 -2.76
C ARG A 86 11.18 -8.68 -2.68
N VAL A 87 11.17 -7.73 -3.64
CA VAL A 87 10.32 -6.53 -3.58
C VAL A 87 8.81 -6.85 -3.51
N ASP A 88 8.39 -8.03 -3.94
CA ASP A 88 7.01 -8.49 -3.82
C ASP A 88 6.58 -8.75 -2.35
N ALA A 89 7.54 -8.86 -1.42
CA ALA A 89 7.28 -8.91 0.01
C ALA A 89 7.03 -7.51 0.63
N ALA A 90 7.24 -6.43 -0.12
CA ALA A 90 6.90 -5.08 0.31
C ALA A 90 5.38 -4.87 0.26
N TRP A 91 4.84 -4.17 1.23
CA TRP A 91 3.43 -3.81 1.26
C TRP A 91 3.18 -2.55 0.42
N ILE A 92 3.21 -2.72 -0.91
CA ILE A 92 2.87 -1.68 -1.89
C ILE A 92 1.48 -1.99 -2.44
N SER A 93 0.43 -1.39 -1.87
CA SER A 93 -0.95 -1.75 -2.16
C SER A 93 -1.91 -0.59 -1.98
N THR A 94 -3.21 -0.83 -2.23
CA THR A 94 -4.26 0.10 -1.81
C THR A 94 -4.56 -0.08 -0.31
N ILE A 95 -5.19 0.94 0.30
CA ILE A 95 -5.61 0.85 1.71
C ILE A 95 -6.56 -0.35 1.94
N HIS A 96 -7.47 -0.60 1.01
CA HIS A 96 -8.41 -1.74 1.10
C HIS A 96 -7.67 -3.08 1.05
N SER A 97 -6.69 -3.22 0.15
CA SER A 97 -5.87 -4.43 0.06
C SER A 97 -5.04 -4.64 1.32
N MET A 98 -4.48 -3.58 1.89
CA MET A 98 -3.74 -3.64 3.16
C MET A 98 -4.66 -4.07 4.31
N CYS A 99 -5.83 -3.43 4.47
CA CYS A 99 -6.79 -3.80 5.52
C CYS A 99 -7.25 -5.26 5.41
N ARG A 100 -7.52 -5.71 4.18
CA ARG A 100 -7.85 -7.12 3.93
C ARG A 100 -6.74 -8.06 4.38
N HIS A 101 -5.50 -7.75 4.05
CA HIS A 101 -4.35 -8.57 4.44
C HIS A 101 -4.21 -8.66 5.96
N ILE A 102 -4.32 -7.53 6.67
CA ILE A 102 -4.31 -7.51 8.13
C ILE A 102 -5.45 -8.36 8.70
N LEU A 103 -6.67 -8.23 8.17
CA LEU A 103 -7.81 -9.04 8.61
C LEU A 103 -7.60 -10.54 8.37
N GLN A 104 -6.98 -10.92 7.27
CA GLN A 104 -6.66 -12.33 6.99
C GLN A 104 -5.57 -12.88 7.90
N GLU A 105 -4.54 -12.09 8.20
CA GLU A 105 -3.45 -12.46 9.09
C GLU A 105 -3.94 -12.68 10.55
N HIS A 106 -4.88 -11.84 11.00
CA HIS A 106 -5.47 -11.89 12.34
C HIS A 106 -6.90 -12.49 12.36
N ALA A 107 -7.27 -13.26 11.35
CA ALA A 107 -8.65 -13.73 11.15
C ALA A 107 -9.21 -14.47 12.37
N PHE A 108 -8.43 -15.35 12.98
CA PHE A 108 -8.85 -16.10 14.18
C PHE A 108 -9.04 -15.20 15.41
N GLU A 109 -8.24 -14.13 15.55
CA GLU A 109 -8.34 -13.20 16.66
C GLU A 109 -9.62 -12.35 16.60
N VAL A 110 -10.04 -11.99 15.40
CA VAL A 110 -11.23 -11.16 15.14
C VAL A 110 -12.47 -11.99 14.80
N GLY A 111 -12.37 -13.31 14.77
CA GLY A 111 -13.50 -14.22 14.53
C GLY A 111 -14.01 -14.20 13.07
N ILE A 112 -13.12 -13.93 12.12
CA ILE A 112 -13.44 -13.95 10.68
C ILE A 112 -12.87 -15.23 10.05
N ASP A 113 -13.56 -15.77 9.06
CA ASP A 113 -13.02 -16.88 8.25
C ASP A 113 -11.78 -16.40 7.47
N PRO A 114 -10.60 -17.03 7.62
CA PRO A 114 -9.39 -16.70 6.84
C PRO A 114 -9.62 -16.79 5.33
N GLY A 115 -10.55 -17.65 4.89
CA GLY A 115 -10.95 -17.82 3.50
C GLY A 115 -12.00 -16.83 3.01
N ALA A 116 -12.46 -15.89 3.86
CA ALA A 116 -13.47 -14.92 3.49
C ALA A 116 -13.06 -14.12 2.25
N GLN A 117 -13.96 -14.03 1.29
CA GLN A 117 -13.77 -13.28 0.05
C GLN A 117 -14.49 -11.94 0.13
N LEU A 118 -14.00 -10.98 -0.66
CA LEU A 118 -14.73 -9.74 -0.86
C LEU A 118 -15.96 -10.01 -1.70
N LEU A 119 -17.09 -9.50 -1.24
CA LEU A 119 -18.33 -9.53 -2.01
C LEU A 119 -18.18 -8.69 -3.28
N THR A 120 -18.83 -9.15 -4.32
CA THR A 120 -19.06 -8.32 -5.51
C THR A 120 -20.06 -7.19 -5.18
N GLU A 121 -20.16 -6.20 -6.05
CA GLU A 121 -21.13 -5.11 -5.90
C GLU A 121 -22.57 -5.64 -5.87
N GLU A 122 -22.87 -6.66 -6.68
CA GLU A 122 -24.17 -7.33 -6.76
C GLU A 122 -24.50 -8.08 -5.47
N GLU A 123 -23.63 -8.95 -5.01
CA GLU A 123 -23.78 -9.67 -3.73
C GLU A 123 -23.91 -8.72 -2.54
N SER A 124 -23.17 -7.61 -2.55
CA SER A 124 -23.26 -6.59 -1.51
C SER A 124 -24.59 -5.83 -1.54
N SER A 125 -25.17 -5.62 -2.74
CA SER A 125 -26.51 -5.02 -2.88
C SER A 125 -27.58 -5.95 -2.35
N ASP A 126 -27.55 -7.22 -2.75
CA ASP A 126 -28.53 -8.22 -2.33
C ASP A 126 -28.55 -8.40 -0.80
N LEU A 127 -27.37 -8.45 -0.18
CA LEU A 127 -27.27 -8.54 1.28
C LEU A 127 -27.81 -7.29 2.00
N ARG A 128 -27.62 -6.12 1.43
CA ARG A 128 -28.18 -4.88 1.99
C ARG A 128 -29.70 -4.87 1.91
N ASP A 129 -30.25 -5.31 0.78
CA ASP A 129 -31.70 -5.39 0.58
C ASP A 129 -32.33 -6.42 1.50
N GLN A 130 -31.71 -7.60 1.67
CA GLN A 130 -32.15 -8.60 2.64
C GLN A 130 -32.13 -8.07 4.09
N ALA A 131 -31.04 -7.42 4.48
CA ALA A 131 -30.92 -6.85 5.83
C ALA A 131 -32.00 -5.77 6.10
N LEU A 132 -32.31 -4.96 5.08
CA LEU A 132 -33.38 -3.96 5.17
C LEU A 132 -34.76 -4.62 5.32
N GLU A 133 -35.06 -5.65 4.52
CA GLU A 133 -36.30 -6.39 4.63
C GLU A 133 -36.49 -7.05 6.01
N ASP A 134 -35.43 -7.68 6.53
CA ASP A 134 -35.46 -8.33 7.85
C ASP A 134 -35.67 -7.32 8.98
N MET A 135 -35.05 -6.15 8.89
CA MET A 135 -35.25 -5.06 9.83
C MET A 135 -36.70 -4.55 9.80
N LEU A 136 -37.29 -4.39 8.61
CA LEU A 136 -38.67 -3.95 8.46
C LEU A 136 -39.68 -4.98 9.00
N LYS A 137 -39.44 -6.28 8.80
CA LYS A 137 -40.26 -7.37 9.36
C LYS A 137 -40.23 -7.35 10.88
N GLN A 138 -39.06 -7.22 11.49
CA GLN A 138 -38.92 -7.15 12.95
C GLN A 138 -39.63 -5.95 13.58
N GLN A 139 -39.69 -4.82 12.90
CA GLN A 139 -40.45 -3.64 13.36
C GLN A 139 -41.95 -3.78 13.16
N GLY A 140 -42.41 -4.51 12.14
CA GLY A 140 -43.84 -4.76 11.88
C GLY A 140 -44.49 -5.71 12.89
N ASP A 141 -43.72 -6.62 13.49
CA ASP A 141 -44.22 -7.57 14.49
C ASP A 141 -44.25 -6.99 15.93
N SER A 142 -43.85 -5.72 16.09
CA SER A 142 -43.76 -5.02 17.39
C SER A 142 -44.95 -4.07 17.66
N VAL A 143 -46.07 -4.18 16.93
CA VAL A 143 -47.29 -3.35 17.13
C VAL A 143 -48.47 -4.20 17.58
#